data_5015772be7f9a11226c40108098f5f3b
#
_entry.id   5015772be7f9a11226c40108098f5f3b
#
_cell.length_a   1.000
_cell.length_b   1.000
_cell.length_c   1.000
_cell.angle_alpha   90.00
_cell.angle_beta   90.00
_cell.angle_gamma   90.00
#
_symmetry.space_group_name_H-M   'P 1'
#
loop_
_entity.id
_entity.type
_entity.pdbx_description
1 polymer ?
#
loop_
_entity_poly.entity_id
_entity_poly.type
_entity_poly.pdbx_seq_one_letter_code
_entity_poly.pdbx_strand_id
1 'polypeptide(L)'
;MIYLDYSANTPVDEAVLERFCAVERSCPGNANSRHQAGAAAKAAIDEATQSIARSLNVQPAEIIYTSGASEANNFALKSIARLERHHGKHIISTPLEHSSVSGTLTALQEQGYEIDLVDIKQDGTVDLAHLRELLRPDTILVAVTAVDSELGMVQPVTEIAALLKDYPHCHLHVDLSLIHI
;
A
#
# COMPACT_ATOMS: atom_id res chain seq x y z
N MET A 1 17.82 0.01 27.99
CA MET A 1 16.42 -0.38 27.67
C MET A 1 16.46 -1.13 26.34
N ILE A 2 15.78 -2.26 26.22
CA ILE A 2 15.63 -2.97 24.95
C ILE A 2 14.29 -2.53 24.37
N TYR A 3 14.30 -1.93 23.17
CA TYR A 3 13.08 -1.50 22.47
C TYR A 3 12.69 -2.58 21.46
N LEU A 4 11.49 -3.13 21.58
CA LEU A 4 10.97 -4.24 20.78
C LEU A 4 9.68 -3.90 20.02
N ASP A 5 9.31 -2.62 19.98
CA ASP A 5 8.05 -2.19 19.38
C ASP A 5 8.27 -1.50 18.01
N TYR A 6 9.05 -2.14 17.14
CA TYR A 6 9.35 -1.61 15.81
C TYR A 6 8.14 -1.63 14.87
N SER A 7 7.13 -2.46 15.14
CA SER A 7 5.89 -2.45 14.38
C SER A 7 5.09 -1.15 14.59
N ALA A 8 5.22 -0.51 15.74
CA ALA A 8 4.58 0.78 16.01
C ALA A 8 5.42 1.96 15.52
N ASN A 9 6.74 1.93 15.76
CA ASN A 9 7.65 2.99 15.35
C ASN A 9 9.10 2.53 15.37
N THR A 10 9.85 2.81 14.32
CA THR A 10 11.29 2.52 14.22
C THR A 10 12.12 3.77 14.52
N PRO A 11 13.29 3.64 15.16
CA PRO A 11 14.26 4.75 15.23
C PRO A 11 14.64 5.18 13.81
N VAL A 12 14.81 6.49 13.63
CA VAL A 12 15.29 7.02 12.34
C VAL A 12 16.76 6.61 12.13
N ASP A 13 17.08 6.18 10.91
CA ASP A 13 18.48 5.97 10.50
C ASP A 13 19.22 7.31 10.46
N GLU A 14 20.46 7.34 11.01
CA GLU A 14 21.24 8.58 11.15
C GLU A 14 21.54 9.22 9.79
N ALA A 15 21.86 8.44 8.76
CA ALA A 15 22.12 8.97 7.43
C ALA A 15 20.86 9.57 6.79
N VAL A 16 19.68 9.01 7.09
CA VAL A 16 18.40 9.56 6.67
C VAL A 16 18.11 10.88 7.38
N LEU A 17 18.35 10.96 8.69
CA LEU A 17 18.18 12.19 9.47
C LEU A 17 19.11 13.30 9.00
N GLU A 18 20.39 12.98 8.77
CA GLU A 18 21.37 13.93 8.22
C GLU A 18 20.95 14.44 6.84
N ARG A 19 20.46 13.55 5.96
CA ARG A 19 19.98 13.93 4.63
C ARG A 19 18.74 14.81 4.72
N PHE A 20 17.78 14.47 5.59
CA PHE A 20 16.60 15.29 5.85
C PHE A 20 17.00 16.72 6.26
N CYS A 21 17.86 16.84 7.27
CA CYS A 21 18.35 18.15 7.74
C CYS A 21 19.10 18.93 6.65
N ALA A 22 19.87 18.26 5.81
CA ALA A 22 20.60 18.88 4.71
C ALA A 22 19.65 19.45 3.64
N VAL A 23 18.61 18.70 3.27
CA VAL A 23 17.60 19.12 2.29
C VAL A 23 16.79 20.31 2.83
N GLU A 24 16.32 20.25 4.08
CA GLU A 24 15.59 21.35 4.73
C GLU A 24 16.38 22.67 4.71
N ARG A 25 17.69 22.60 4.91
CA ARG A 25 18.55 23.79 4.88
C ARG A 25 18.88 24.31 3.49
N SER A 26 18.99 23.42 2.50
CA SER A 26 19.47 23.76 1.14
C SER A 26 18.36 24.00 0.14
N CYS A 27 17.15 23.47 0.36
CA CYS A 27 16.03 23.52 -0.56
C CYS A 27 14.78 24.21 0.04
N PRO A 28 14.84 25.51 0.39
CA PRO A 28 13.73 26.22 1.00
C PRO A 28 12.60 26.54 0.01
N GLY A 29 12.77 26.25 -1.28
CA GLY A 29 11.83 26.60 -2.34
C GLY A 29 10.64 25.64 -2.43
N ASN A 30 9.47 26.20 -2.75
CA ASN A 30 8.33 25.37 -3.14
C ASN A 30 8.55 24.82 -4.56
N ALA A 31 8.50 23.50 -4.73
CA ALA A 31 8.74 22.80 -6.00
C ALA A 31 7.76 23.21 -7.13
N ASN A 32 6.61 23.80 -6.81
CA ASN A 32 5.65 24.33 -7.78
C ASN A 32 5.93 25.78 -8.22
N SER A 33 6.91 26.43 -7.59
CA SER A 33 7.30 27.80 -7.94
C SER A 33 8.23 27.85 -9.16
N ARG A 34 8.03 28.85 -10.04
CA ARG A 34 8.80 28.97 -11.29
C ARG A 34 10.17 29.63 -11.14
N HIS A 35 10.52 30.13 -9.95
CA HIS A 35 11.83 30.73 -9.69
C HIS A 35 12.91 29.67 -9.41
N GLN A 36 14.17 30.08 -9.43
CA GLN A 36 15.32 29.18 -9.32
C GLN A 36 15.28 28.25 -8.10
N ALA A 37 14.89 28.74 -6.92
CA ALA A 37 14.80 27.92 -5.71
C ALA A 37 13.69 26.85 -5.83
N GLY A 38 12.56 27.16 -6.50
CA GLY A 38 11.50 26.19 -6.77
C GLY A 38 11.96 25.11 -7.77
N ALA A 39 12.67 25.51 -8.83
CA ALA A 39 13.24 24.57 -9.79
C ALA A 39 14.26 23.62 -9.15
N ALA A 40 15.09 24.12 -8.23
CA ALA A 40 16.04 23.30 -7.47
C ALA A 40 15.34 22.28 -6.56
N ALA A 41 14.29 22.70 -5.84
CA ALA A 41 13.50 21.81 -5.00
C ALA A 41 12.80 20.73 -5.84
N LYS A 42 12.23 21.10 -7.00
CA LYS A 42 11.64 20.15 -7.93
C LYS A 42 12.65 19.12 -8.43
N ALA A 43 13.85 19.55 -8.82
CA ALA A 43 14.88 18.66 -9.29
C ALA A 43 15.29 17.63 -8.21
N ALA A 44 15.39 18.04 -6.95
CA ALA A 44 15.68 17.14 -5.84
C ALA A 44 14.58 16.08 -5.63
N ILE A 45 13.30 16.46 -5.75
CA ILE A 45 12.16 15.53 -5.70
C ILE A 45 12.20 14.56 -6.88
N ASP A 46 12.42 15.08 -8.09
CA ASP A 46 12.46 14.26 -9.31
C ASP A 46 13.60 13.23 -9.26
N GLU A 47 14.77 13.60 -8.74
CA GLU A 47 15.91 12.68 -8.52
C GLU A 47 15.57 11.58 -7.51
N ALA A 48 14.98 11.94 -6.36
CA ALA A 48 14.54 10.98 -5.35
C ALA A 48 13.49 10.03 -5.92
N THR A 49 12.50 10.55 -6.63
CA THR A 49 11.44 9.76 -7.28
C THR A 49 12.01 8.76 -8.27
N GLN A 50 12.95 9.18 -9.12
CA GLN A 50 13.64 8.28 -10.06
C GLN A 50 14.42 7.19 -9.33
N SER A 51 15.06 7.51 -8.21
CA SER A 51 15.81 6.54 -7.42
C SER A 51 14.87 5.47 -6.82
N ILE A 52 13.74 5.89 -6.23
CA ILE A 52 12.72 4.99 -5.70
C ILE A 52 12.14 4.12 -6.83
N ALA A 53 11.78 4.71 -7.95
CA ALA A 53 11.21 4.00 -9.09
C ALA A 53 12.17 2.92 -9.62
N ARG A 54 13.47 3.22 -9.71
CA ARG A 54 14.49 2.22 -10.10
C ARG A 54 14.58 1.06 -9.11
N SER A 55 14.57 1.34 -7.80
CA SER A 55 14.66 0.27 -6.78
C SER A 55 13.42 -0.63 -6.77
N LEU A 56 12.25 -0.11 -7.14
CA LEU A 56 10.99 -0.86 -7.25
C LEU A 56 10.74 -1.43 -8.65
N ASN A 57 11.60 -1.12 -9.64
CA ASN A 57 11.43 -1.50 -11.04
C ASN A 57 10.09 -1.03 -11.66
N VAL A 58 9.71 0.21 -11.34
CA VAL A 58 8.49 0.87 -11.84
C VAL A 58 8.84 2.20 -12.54
N GLN A 59 7.85 2.85 -13.16
CA GLN A 59 8.04 4.18 -13.74
C GLN A 59 7.93 5.26 -12.65
N PRO A 60 8.63 6.41 -12.77
CA PRO A 60 8.50 7.51 -11.81
C PRO A 60 7.06 8.03 -11.63
N ALA A 61 6.23 7.94 -12.68
CA ALA A 61 4.83 8.35 -12.63
C ALA A 61 3.93 7.42 -11.80
N GLU A 62 4.43 6.22 -11.45
CA GLU A 62 3.74 5.25 -10.59
C GLU A 62 4.05 5.47 -9.10
N ILE A 63 4.96 6.40 -8.78
CA ILE A 63 5.27 6.77 -7.39
C ILE A 63 4.35 7.90 -6.94
N ILE A 64 3.59 7.65 -5.88
CA ILE A 64 2.68 8.64 -5.29
C ILE A 64 3.12 8.86 -3.84
N TYR A 65 3.42 10.10 -3.50
CA TYR A 65 3.77 10.50 -2.14
C TYR A 65 2.51 10.76 -1.32
N THR A 66 2.48 10.23 -0.11
CA THR A 66 1.39 10.39 0.86
C THR A 66 1.96 10.75 2.23
N SER A 67 1.10 11.18 3.14
CA SER A 67 1.48 11.48 4.53
C SER A 67 1.79 10.23 5.37
N GLY A 68 1.44 9.04 4.86
CA GLY A 68 1.66 7.76 5.53
C GLY A 68 0.78 6.65 4.95
N ALA A 69 0.95 5.42 5.47
CA ALA A 69 0.26 4.23 4.97
C ALA A 69 -1.28 4.36 5.03
N SER A 70 -1.83 5.03 6.06
CA SER A 70 -3.27 5.23 6.17
C SER A 70 -3.85 6.03 5.00
N GLU A 71 -3.17 7.08 4.55
CA GLU A 71 -3.57 7.84 3.37
C GLU A 71 -3.38 7.01 2.10
N ALA A 72 -2.25 6.30 1.98
CA ALA A 72 -1.96 5.46 0.83
C ALA A 72 -3.02 4.37 0.64
N ASN A 73 -3.37 3.63 1.69
CA ASN A 73 -4.41 2.61 1.68
C ASN A 73 -5.77 3.19 1.27
N ASN A 74 -6.20 4.28 1.91
CA ASN A 74 -7.46 4.94 1.56
C ASN A 74 -7.48 5.42 0.11
N PHE A 75 -6.38 6.02 -0.36
CA PHE A 75 -6.28 6.52 -1.73
C PHE A 75 -6.35 5.36 -2.74
N ALA A 76 -5.55 4.31 -2.54
CA ALA A 76 -5.50 3.16 -3.46
C ALA A 76 -6.85 2.45 -3.52
N LEU A 77 -7.39 2.02 -2.38
CA LEU A 77 -8.62 1.23 -2.32
C LEU A 77 -9.82 1.98 -2.92
N LYS A 78 -10.01 3.25 -2.53
CA LYS A 78 -11.11 4.08 -3.06
C LYS A 78 -10.95 4.41 -4.54
N SER A 79 -9.71 4.60 -5.00
CA SER A 79 -9.41 4.86 -6.42
C SER A 79 -9.69 3.64 -7.28
N ILE A 80 -9.26 2.45 -6.88
CA ILE A 80 -9.53 1.18 -7.57
C ILE A 80 -11.04 0.93 -7.61
N ALA A 81 -11.72 1.00 -6.47
CA ALA A 81 -13.16 0.80 -6.39
C ALA A 81 -13.92 1.73 -7.35
N ARG A 82 -13.53 3.01 -7.43
CA ARG A 82 -14.12 3.98 -8.34
C ARG A 82 -13.80 3.69 -9.81
N LEU A 83 -12.57 3.30 -10.10
CA LEU A 83 -12.10 3.01 -11.46
C LEU A 83 -12.85 1.80 -12.03
N GLU A 84 -12.89 0.72 -11.26
CA GLU A 84 -13.41 -0.58 -11.70
C GLU A 84 -14.93 -0.75 -11.47
N ARG A 85 -15.63 0.26 -10.96
CA ARG A 85 -17.07 0.20 -10.61
C ARG A 85 -17.99 -0.32 -11.73
N HIS A 86 -17.54 -0.25 -12.98
CA HIS A 86 -18.29 -0.73 -14.15
C HIS A 86 -18.04 -2.22 -14.44
N HIS A 87 -16.97 -2.80 -13.89
CA HIS A 87 -16.63 -4.22 -14.03
C HIS A 87 -17.19 -5.05 -12.87
N GLY A 88 -17.32 -4.44 -11.69
CA GLY A 88 -17.88 -5.13 -10.53
C GLY A 88 -17.88 -4.27 -9.27
N LYS A 89 -18.38 -4.89 -8.20
CA LYS A 89 -18.42 -4.29 -6.86
C LYS A 89 -17.99 -5.27 -5.77
N HIS A 90 -17.41 -6.40 -6.14
CA HIS A 90 -16.95 -7.38 -5.19
C HIS A 90 -15.48 -7.16 -4.83
N ILE A 91 -15.19 -7.17 -3.53
CA ILE A 91 -13.86 -6.99 -2.96
C ILE A 91 -13.60 -8.11 -1.95
N ILE A 92 -12.43 -8.71 -2.02
CA ILE A 92 -11.98 -9.71 -1.05
C ILE A 92 -10.88 -9.09 -0.19
N SER A 93 -10.90 -9.37 1.12
CA SER A 93 -9.87 -8.93 2.04
C SER A 93 -9.62 -9.99 3.12
N THR A 94 -8.81 -9.65 4.13
CA THR A 94 -8.54 -10.53 5.27
C THR A 94 -9.03 -9.92 6.58
N PRO A 95 -9.27 -10.73 7.61
CA PRO A 95 -9.54 -10.22 8.95
C PRO A 95 -8.28 -9.65 9.65
N LEU A 96 -7.09 -9.78 9.05
CA LEU A 96 -5.81 -9.34 9.61
C LEU A 96 -5.44 -7.91 9.21
N GLU A 97 -6.28 -7.24 8.42
CA GLU A 97 -5.95 -5.93 7.88
C GLU A 97 -5.91 -4.83 8.94
N HIS A 98 -4.96 -3.91 8.78
CA HIS A 98 -4.92 -2.69 9.58
C HIS A 98 -6.22 -1.87 9.44
N SER A 99 -6.57 -1.11 10.47
CA SER A 99 -7.79 -0.29 10.52
C SER A 99 -7.94 0.70 9.35
N SER A 100 -6.84 1.15 8.74
CA SER A 100 -6.87 2.00 7.54
C SER A 100 -7.40 1.26 6.30
N VAL A 101 -7.24 -0.07 6.22
CA VAL A 101 -7.81 -0.92 5.18
C VAL A 101 -9.23 -1.31 5.56
N SER A 102 -9.44 -1.97 6.72
CA SER A 102 -10.75 -2.46 7.14
C SER A 102 -11.80 -1.34 7.26
N GLY A 103 -11.43 -0.17 7.80
CA GLY A 103 -12.32 0.99 7.86
C GLY A 103 -12.66 1.56 6.48
N THR A 104 -11.71 1.53 5.54
CA THR A 104 -11.98 1.92 4.15
C THR A 104 -12.93 0.94 3.47
N LEU A 105 -12.77 -0.36 3.69
CA LEU A 105 -13.66 -1.39 3.16
C LEU A 105 -15.08 -1.25 3.72
N THR A 106 -15.22 -0.96 5.03
CA THR A 106 -16.50 -0.66 5.63
C THR A 106 -17.21 0.53 4.95
N ALA A 107 -16.46 1.61 4.69
CA ALA A 107 -17.00 2.77 3.99
C ALA A 107 -17.38 2.47 2.53
N LEU A 108 -16.70 1.54 1.86
CA LEU A 108 -17.07 1.07 0.53
C LEU A 108 -18.31 0.16 0.59
N GLN A 109 -18.45 -0.67 1.61
CA GLN A 109 -19.63 -1.50 1.83
C GLN A 109 -20.90 -0.65 2.00
N GLU A 110 -20.82 0.48 2.72
CA GLU A 110 -21.92 1.46 2.82
C GLU A 110 -22.30 2.08 1.46
N GLN A 111 -21.38 2.07 0.49
CA GLN A 111 -21.60 2.52 -0.89
C GLN A 111 -22.10 1.41 -1.83
N GLY A 112 -22.38 0.23 -1.28
CA GLY A 112 -22.93 -0.91 -2.01
C GLY A 112 -21.89 -1.81 -2.67
N TYR A 113 -20.65 -1.81 -2.18
CA TYR A 113 -19.67 -2.85 -2.51
C TYR A 113 -19.89 -4.07 -1.61
N GLU A 114 -19.68 -5.25 -2.16
CA GLU A 114 -19.71 -6.52 -1.43
C GLU A 114 -18.30 -6.85 -0.94
N ILE A 115 -18.16 -7.09 0.36
CA ILE A 115 -16.86 -7.38 0.98
C ILE A 115 -16.91 -8.79 1.54
N ASP A 116 -16.09 -9.68 0.97
CA ASP A 116 -15.86 -11.02 1.50
C ASP A 116 -14.50 -11.09 2.21
N LEU A 117 -14.46 -11.82 3.30
CA LEU A 117 -13.22 -12.07 4.04
C LEU A 117 -12.74 -13.51 3.79
N VAL A 118 -11.50 -13.61 3.31
CA VAL A 118 -10.87 -14.92 3.14
C VAL A 118 -10.46 -15.50 4.49
N ASP A 119 -10.63 -16.81 4.65
CA ASP A 119 -10.23 -17.52 5.86
C ASP A 119 -8.71 -17.50 6.05
N ILE A 120 -8.32 -17.52 7.32
CA ILE A 120 -6.93 -17.61 7.75
C ILE A 120 -6.69 -19.04 8.28
N LYS A 121 -5.66 -19.68 7.79
CA LYS A 121 -5.25 -20.99 8.25
C LYS A 121 -4.72 -20.97 9.69
N GLN A 122 -4.55 -22.13 10.26
CA GLN A 122 -4.05 -22.31 11.62
C GLN A 122 -2.62 -21.74 11.81
N ASP A 123 -1.83 -21.67 10.73
CA ASP A 123 -0.49 -21.08 10.71
C ASP A 123 -0.50 -19.56 10.55
N GLY A 124 -1.66 -18.93 10.48
CA GLY A 124 -1.83 -17.47 10.31
C GLY A 124 -1.75 -16.97 8.87
N THR A 125 -1.62 -17.85 7.88
CA THR A 125 -1.59 -17.47 6.47
C THR A 125 -2.98 -17.52 5.83
N VAL A 126 -3.16 -16.73 4.77
CA VAL A 126 -4.38 -16.73 3.93
C VAL A 126 -4.62 -18.14 3.37
N ASP A 127 -5.86 -18.62 3.45
CA ASP A 127 -6.26 -19.87 2.78
C ASP A 127 -6.48 -19.60 1.27
N LEU A 128 -5.49 -20.02 0.48
CA LEU A 128 -5.54 -19.87 -0.98
C LEU A 128 -6.65 -20.69 -1.64
N ALA A 129 -7.11 -21.79 -1.01
CA ALA A 129 -8.22 -22.57 -1.55
C ALA A 129 -9.53 -21.79 -1.38
N HIS A 130 -9.78 -21.27 -0.18
CA HIS A 130 -10.93 -20.40 0.08
C HIS A 130 -10.88 -19.11 -0.76
N LEU A 131 -9.70 -18.47 -0.92
CA LEU A 131 -9.56 -17.31 -1.81
C LEU A 131 -10.02 -17.64 -3.23
N ARG A 132 -9.64 -18.81 -3.76
CA ARG A 132 -10.05 -19.25 -5.10
C ARG A 132 -11.57 -19.46 -5.20
N GLU A 133 -12.22 -19.94 -4.14
CA GLU A 133 -13.68 -20.12 -4.09
C GLU A 133 -14.43 -18.78 -4.05
N LEU A 134 -13.86 -17.78 -3.40
CA LEU A 134 -14.44 -16.42 -3.32
C LEU A 134 -14.28 -15.61 -4.61
N LEU A 135 -13.24 -15.90 -5.42
CA LEU A 135 -12.99 -15.15 -6.64
C LEU A 135 -14.12 -15.32 -7.66
N ARG A 136 -14.68 -14.20 -8.13
CA ARG A 136 -15.79 -14.11 -9.07
C ARG A 136 -15.42 -13.22 -10.27
N PRO A 137 -16.13 -13.32 -11.40
CA PRO A 137 -15.88 -12.43 -12.55
C PRO A 137 -16.04 -10.93 -12.26
N ASP A 138 -16.83 -10.57 -11.25
CA ASP A 138 -17.07 -9.21 -10.80
C ASP A 138 -16.19 -8.81 -9.58
N THR A 139 -15.21 -9.63 -9.21
CA THR A 139 -14.19 -9.26 -8.21
C THR A 139 -13.23 -8.24 -8.82
N ILE A 140 -13.15 -7.07 -8.21
CA ILE A 140 -12.33 -5.95 -8.68
C ILE A 140 -11.08 -5.68 -7.85
N LEU A 141 -11.04 -6.24 -6.64
CA LEU A 141 -9.96 -5.96 -5.70
C LEU A 141 -9.79 -7.13 -4.73
N VAL A 142 -8.54 -7.51 -4.52
CA VAL A 142 -8.09 -8.31 -3.36
C VAL A 142 -7.15 -7.42 -2.57
N ALA A 143 -7.45 -7.16 -1.29
CA ALA A 143 -6.64 -6.36 -0.39
C ALA A 143 -6.07 -7.25 0.73
N VAL A 144 -4.75 -7.28 0.87
CA VAL A 144 -4.04 -8.11 1.84
C VAL A 144 -2.83 -7.39 2.41
N THR A 145 -2.63 -7.49 3.73
CA THR A 145 -1.36 -7.07 4.34
C THR A 145 -0.24 -8.06 3.97
N ALA A 146 0.99 -7.59 3.75
CA ALA A 146 2.12 -8.47 3.50
C ALA A 146 2.59 -9.16 4.79
N VAL A 147 2.59 -8.40 5.89
CA VAL A 147 2.99 -8.89 7.22
C VAL A 147 1.98 -8.36 8.23
N ASP A 148 1.36 -9.25 8.97
CA ASP A 148 0.45 -8.86 10.05
C ASP A 148 1.21 -8.22 11.21
N SER A 149 0.71 -7.09 11.72
CA SER A 149 1.39 -6.28 12.73
C SER A 149 1.39 -6.87 14.13
N GLU A 150 0.48 -7.79 14.42
CA GLU A 150 0.31 -8.37 15.74
C GLU A 150 0.96 -9.74 15.85
N LEU A 151 0.79 -10.57 14.82
CA LEU A 151 1.29 -11.93 14.79
C LEU A 151 2.64 -12.08 14.07
N GLY A 152 3.02 -11.09 13.24
CA GLY A 152 4.23 -11.13 12.44
C GLY A 152 4.19 -12.15 11.30
N MET A 153 3.01 -12.60 10.90
CA MET A 153 2.85 -13.62 9.86
C MET A 153 3.00 -12.99 8.47
N VAL A 154 3.89 -13.59 7.67
CA VAL A 154 4.11 -13.18 6.27
C VAL A 154 3.08 -13.87 5.39
N GLN A 155 2.34 -13.09 4.61
CA GLN A 155 1.29 -13.60 3.73
C GLN A 155 1.83 -14.06 2.37
N PRO A 156 1.20 -15.04 1.71
CA PRO A 156 1.65 -15.62 0.44
C PRO A 156 1.27 -14.70 -0.75
N VAL A 157 1.80 -13.48 -0.78
CA VAL A 157 1.43 -12.44 -1.76
C VAL A 157 1.70 -12.87 -3.20
N THR A 158 2.80 -13.59 -3.43
CA THR A 158 3.16 -14.08 -4.77
C THR A 158 2.15 -15.09 -5.31
N GLU A 159 1.70 -16.00 -4.45
CA GLU A 159 0.71 -17.02 -4.79
C GLU A 159 -0.67 -16.38 -5.00
N ILE A 160 -1.03 -15.39 -4.18
CA ILE A 160 -2.26 -14.58 -4.39
C ILE A 160 -2.18 -13.89 -5.75
N ALA A 161 -1.09 -13.20 -6.07
CA ALA A 161 -0.91 -12.55 -7.35
C ALA A 161 -1.00 -13.53 -8.54
N ALA A 162 -0.52 -14.76 -8.36
CA ALA A 162 -0.62 -15.80 -9.39
C ALA A 162 -2.07 -16.22 -9.64
N LEU A 163 -2.90 -16.31 -8.61
CA LEU A 163 -4.34 -16.63 -8.74
C LEU A 163 -5.11 -15.53 -9.49
N LEU A 164 -4.70 -14.27 -9.36
CA LEU A 164 -5.41 -13.14 -9.96
C LEU A 164 -5.12 -12.94 -11.46
N LYS A 165 -4.18 -13.69 -12.05
CA LYS A 165 -3.82 -13.55 -13.48
C LYS A 165 -4.98 -13.80 -14.43
N ASP A 166 -5.94 -14.62 -14.02
CA ASP A 166 -7.13 -14.94 -14.82
C ASP A 166 -8.28 -13.95 -14.61
N TYR A 167 -8.07 -12.92 -13.77
CA TYR A 167 -9.07 -11.91 -13.42
C TYR A 167 -8.58 -10.50 -13.82
N PRO A 168 -8.71 -10.10 -15.09
CA PRO A 168 -8.05 -8.92 -15.66
C PRO A 168 -8.50 -7.58 -15.06
N HIS A 169 -9.64 -7.55 -14.37
CA HIS A 169 -10.17 -6.36 -13.70
C HIS A 169 -9.97 -6.40 -12.17
N CYS A 170 -9.36 -7.47 -11.67
CA CYS A 170 -9.07 -7.61 -10.25
C CYS A 170 -7.67 -7.11 -9.93
N HIS A 171 -7.58 -6.06 -9.18
CA HIS A 171 -6.33 -5.50 -8.66
C HIS A 171 -5.92 -6.19 -7.35
N LEU A 172 -4.62 -6.36 -7.15
CA LEU A 172 -4.05 -6.76 -5.86
C LEU A 172 -3.53 -5.51 -5.15
N HIS A 173 -4.12 -5.18 -4.02
CA HIS A 173 -3.58 -4.20 -3.09
C HIS A 173 -2.82 -4.94 -1.98
N VAL A 174 -1.59 -4.52 -1.73
CA VAL A 174 -0.76 -5.09 -0.66
C VAL A 174 -0.32 -3.97 0.27
N ASP A 175 -0.75 -4.03 1.53
CA ASP A 175 -0.21 -3.15 2.57
C ASP A 175 1.20 -3.65 2.95
N LEU A 176 2.19 -2.84 2.60
CA LEU A 176 3.62 -3.11 2.83
C LEU A 176 4.19 -2.22 3.96
N SER A 177 3.34 -1.65 4.82
CA SER A 177 3.80 -0.71 5.85
C SER A 177 4.81 -1.32 6.83
N LEU A 178 4.79 -2.64 7.01
CA LEU A 178 5.71 -3.38 7.88
C LEU A 178 6.81 -4.14 7.14
N ILE A 179 6.94 -3.97 5.82
CA ILE A 179 8.01 -4.60 5.07
C ILE A 179 9.37 -3.99 5.46
N HIS A 180 10.36 -4.84 5.68
CA HIS A 180 11.73 -4.42 6.08
C HIS A 180 11.84 -3.73 7.46
N ILE A 181 10.92 -3.97 8.37
CA ILE A 181 11.00 -3.50 9.77
C ILE A 181 11.73 -4.50 10.65
#